data_c236e7bfe7ffef388d4ac0a15c807729
#
_entry.id   c236e7bfe7ffef388d4ac0a15c807729
#
_cell.length_a   1.000
_cell.length_b   1.000
_cell.length_c   1.000
_cell.angle_alpha   90.00
_cell.angle_beta   90.00
_cell.angle_gamma   90.00
#
_symmetry.space_group_name_H-M   'P 1'
#
loop_
_entity.id
_entity.type
_entity.pdbx_description
1 polymer ?
#
loop_
_entity_poly.entity_id
_entity_poly.type
_entity_poly.pdbx_seq_one_letter_code
_entity_poly.pdbx_strand_id
1 'polypeptide(L)'
;MNLTETILPMPDDYEGQVIATLLRADSTAPSDRAVLYLHGYIDYFFQTHMAERFAGEEWNFYALDLRKYGRSLLPHQHAYYCRDLHEYFPEIDAALERIASDGNTDITLLGHSTGGLIAALYAAQGRERMKVNRLVLNSPFFAFNVGWFKRAVAVPAAAWLSRLMPYAAKRNELSPLYYVSVHRSMKGEWDFDPRLKPRQGVPLYFAWLGAIRRGQHHI
;
A
#
# COMPACT_ATOMS: atom_id res chain seq x y z
N MET A 1 -20.16 8.40 -5.02
CA MET A 1 -20.15 6.92 -5.03
C MET A 1 -20.00 6.39 -3.61
N ASN A 2 -20.77 5.37 -3.23
CA ASN A 2 -20.59 4.71 -1.94
C ASN A 2 -19.62 3.54 -2.12
N LEU A 3 -18.53 3.55 -1.34
CA LEU A 3 -17.60 2.43 -1.25
C LEU A 3 -18.07 1.50 -0.12
N THR A 4 -18.12 0.22 -0.39
CA THR A 4 -18.34 -0.80 0.64
C THR A 4 -17.00 -1.14 1.28
N GLU A 5 -16.91 -1.06 2.60
CA GLU A 5 -15.72 -1.42 3.37
C GLU A 5 -15.89 -2.80 3.99
N THR A 6 -14.88 -3.65 3.84
CA THR A 6 -14.82 -4.99 4.45
C THR A 6 -13.53 -5.12 5.22
N ILE A 7 -13.62 -5.41 6.51
CA ILE A 7 -12.45 -5.73 7.33
C ILE A 7 -12.04 -7.17 7.07
N LEU A 8 -10.80 -7.37 6.70
CA LEU A 8 -10.16 -8.68 6.52
C LEU A 8 -9.32 -8.96 7.78
N PRO A 9 -9.73 -9.90 8.64
CA PRO A 9 -8.90 -10.32 9.77
C PRO A 9 -7.67 -11.07 9.24
N MET A 10 -6.50 -10.69 9.74
CA MET A 10 -5.23 -11.31 9.37
C MET A 10 -4.67 -12.09 10.57
N PRO A 11 -3.77 -13.05 10.34
CA PRO A 11 -3.00 -13.64 11.44
C PRO A 11 -2.25 -12.55 12.22
N ASP A 12 -2.18 -12.72 13.54
CA ASP A 12 -1.41 -11.83 14.41
C ASP A 12 0.05 -11.75 13.96
N ASP A 13 0.63 -10.56 14.08
CA ASP A 13 2.05 -10.38 13.87
C ASP A 13 2.79 -10.12 15.23
N TYR A 14 4.02 -9.67 15.16
CA TYR A 14 4.86 -9.35 16.33
C TYR A 14 4.34 -8.17 17.18
N GLU A 15 3.28 -7.47 16.75
CA GLU A 15 2.59 -6.42 17.51
C GLU A 15 1.20 -6.87 17.97
N GLY A 16 0.80 -8.10 17.70
CA GLY A 16 -0.52 -8.65 18.02
C GLY A 16 -1.49 -8.59 16.85
N GLN A 17 -2.75 -8.31 17.14
CA GLN A 17 -3.83 -8.32 16.14
C GLN A 17 -3.53 -7.46 14.91
N VAL A 18 -3.84 -7.99 13.74
CA VAL A 18 -3.69 -7.33 12.44
C VAL A 18 -4.98 -7.40 11.66
N ILE A 19 -5.30 -6.33 10.97
CA ILE A 19 -6.38 -6.26 9.98
C ILE A 19 -5.87 -5.64 8.68
N ALA A 20 -6.56 -5.92 7.59
CA ALA A 20 -6.54 -5.13 6.36
C ALA A 20 -7.97 -4.67 6.04
N THR A 21 -8.12 -3.59 5.28
CA THR A 21 -9.44 -3.07 4.90
C THR A 21 -9.57 -3.09 3.38
N LEU A 22 -10.51 -3.87 2.89
CA LEU A 22 -10.83 -3.93 1.46
C LEU A 22 -12.02 -3.04 1.17
N LEU A 23 -11.82 -2.08 0.29
CA LEU A 23 -12.86 -1.20 -0.23
C LEU A 23 -13.32 -1.72 -1.59
N ARG A 24 -14.61 -1.62 -1.88
CA ARG A 24 -15.21 -2.06 -3.13
C ARG A 24 -16.14 -0.99 -3.70
N ALA A 25 -16.07 -0.81 -5.02
CA ALA A 25 -17.03 -0.10 -5.83
C ALA A 25 -17.44 -1.01 -6.99
N ASP A 26 -18.73 -1.29 -7.11
CA ASP A 26 -19.25 -2.12 -8.19
C ASP A 26 -19.26 -1.33 -9.50
N SER A 27 -19.06 -2.03 -10.60
CA SER A 27 -19.24 -1.51 -11.94
C SER A 27 -20.70 -1.08 -12.17
N THR A 28 -20.90 -0.13 -13.08
CA THR A 28 -22.25 0.35 -13.44
C THR A 28 -23.05 -0.65 -14.28
N ALA A 29 -22.39 -1.69 -14.81
CA ALA A 29 -23.00 -2.80 -15.56
C ALA A 29 -22.40 -4.14 -15.07
N PRO A 30 -23.08 -5.28 -15.33
CA PRO A 30 -22.52 -6.59 -15.00
C PRO A 30 -21.12 -6.77 -15.64
N SER A 31 -20.14 -7.13 -14.81
CA SER A 31 -18.75 -7.28 -15.23
C SER A 31 -18.05 -8.35 -14.42
N ASP A 32 -17.16 -9.10 -15.07
CA ASP A 32 -16.23 -10.04 -14.44
C ASP A 32 -14.79 -9.48 -14.39
N ARG A 33 -14.61 -8.20 -14.78
CA ARG A 33 -13.34 -7.49 -14.74
C ARG A 33 -13.18 -6.74 -13.43
N ALA A 34 -12.03 -6.89 -12.79
CA ALA A 34 -11.72 -6.21 -11.55
C ALA A 34 -10.34 -5.55 -11.54
N VAL A 35 -10.23 -4.45 -10.81
CA VAL A 35 -8.94 -3.83 -10.46
C VAL A 35 -8.76 -3.92 -8.96
N LEU A 36 -7.60 -4.42 -8.50
CA LEU A 36 -7.15 -4.31 -7.11
C LEU A 36 -6.04 -3.27 -7.03
N TYR A 37 -6.31 -2.17 -6.31
CA TYR A 37 -5.36 -1.07 -6.11
C TYR A 37 -4.59 -1.22 -4.81
N LEU A 38 -3.25 -1.07 -4.87
CA LEU A 38 -2.35 -0.99 -3.73
C LEU A 38 -1.74 0.42 -3.63
N HIS A 39 -1.93 1.05 -2.49
CA HIS A 39 -1.45 2.41 -2.22
C HIS A 39 0.05 2.48 -1.90
N GLY A 40 0.59 3.70 -1.85
CA GLY A 40 1.98 3.99 -1.52
C GLY A 40 2.26 4.13 0.00
N TYR A 41 3.50 4.54 0.33
CA TYR A 41 3.92 4.83 1.70
C TYR A 41 3.24 6.08 2.25
N ILE A 42 2.82 6.07 3.52
CA ILE A 42 2.06 7.14 4.17
C ILE A 42 0.82 7.50 3.34
N ASP A 43 0.12 6.47 2.90
CA ASP A 43 -1.05 6.62 2.06
C ASP A 43 -2.14 5.62 2.46
N TYR A 44 -3.31 5.77 1.90
CA TYR A 44 -4.46 4.89 1.98
C TYR A 44 -5.36 5.18 0.78
N PHE A 45 -6.41 4.40 0.55
CA PHE A 45 -7.29 4.72 -0.57
C PHE A 45 -8.26 5.86 -0.23
N PHE A 46 -8.16 6.98 -0.95
CA PHE A 46 -9.06 8.13 -0.87
C PHE A 46 -9.48 8.67 -2.26
N GLN A 47 -8.94 8.12 -3.32
CA GLN A 47 -9.12 8.58 -4.70
C GLN A 47 -10.45 8.07 -5.27
N THR A 48 -11.59 8.49 -4.71
CA THR A 48 -12.94 8.03 -5.09
C THR A 48 -13.24 8.23 -6.57
N HIS A 49 -12.74 9.33 -7.17
CA HIS A 49 -12.85 9.59 -8.61
C HIS A 49 -12.21 8.49 -9.47
N MET A 50 -11.14 7.84 -8.98
CA MET A 50 -10.53 6.71 -9.67
C MET A 50 -11.46 5.49 -9.65
N ALA A 51 -12.07 5.19 -8.50
CA ALA A 51 -13.06 4.13 -8.39
C ALA A 51 -14.28 4.41 -9.28
N GLU A 52 -14.78 5.66 -9.30
CA GLU A 52 -15.88 6.10 -10.17
C GLU A 52 -15.55 5.92 -11.65
N ARG A 53 -14.32 6.26 -12.05
CA ARG A 53 -13.88 6.09 -13.43
C ARG A 53 -13.83 4.63 -13.83
N PHE A 54 -13.23 3.77 -13.03
CA PHE A 54 -13.20 2.33 -13.32
C PHE A 54 -14.59 1.72 -13.35
N ALA A 55 -15.46 2.06 -12.40
CA ALA A 55 -16.84 1.58 -12.38
C ALA A 55 -17.63 2.01 -13.61
N GLY A 56 -17.44 3.25 -14.09
CA GLY A 56 -18.06 3.77 -15.30
C GLY A 56 -17.56 3.10 -16.60
N GLU A 57 -16.37 2.51 -16.57
CA GLU A 57 -15.77 1.74 -17.69
C GLU A 57 -15.99 0.22 -17.53
N GLU A 58 -17.00 -0.16 -16.74
CA GLU A 58 -17.41 -1.55 -16.50
C GLU A 58 -16.33 -2.41 -15.82
N TRP A 59 -15.59 -1.84 -14.85
CA TRP A 59 -14.69 -2.56 -13.97
C TRP A 59 -15.19 -2.52 -12.53
N ASN A 60 -15.22 -3.65 -11.86
CA ASN A 60 -15.33 -3.68 -10.41
C ASN A 60 -14.02 -3.16 -9.82
N PHE A 61 -14.11 -2.15 -8.97
CA PHE A 61 -12.93 -1.55 -8.39
C PHE A 61 -12.77 -1.97 -6.93
N TYR A 62 -11.57 -2.42 -6.59
CA TYR A 62 -11.18 -2.76 -5.24
C TYR A 62 -9.92 -1.97 -4.86
N ALA A 63 -9.84 -1.53 -3.61
CA ALA A 63 -8.65 -0.94 -3.04
C ALA A 63 -8.35 -1.57 -1.69
N LEU A 64 -7.10 -1.85 -1.43
CA LEU A 64 -6.64 -2.48 -0.19
C LEU A 64 -5.85 -1.46 0.64
N ASP A 65 -6.41 -1.04 1.79
CA ASP A 65 -5.62 -0.38 2.81
C ASP A 65 -4.82 -1.48 3.53
N LEU A 66 -3.51 -1.49 3.30
CA LEU A 66 -2.59 -2.49 3.85
C LEU A 66 -2.50 -2.37 5.39
N ARG A 67 -2.09 -3.46 6.07
CA ARG A 67 -1.86 -3.43 7.54
C ARG A 67 -1.05 -2.21 7.96
N LYS A 68 -1.42 -1.61 9.09
CA LYS A 68 -0.73 -0.45 9.70
C LYS A 68 -0.79 0.83 8.86
N TYR A 69 -1.71 0.89 7.88
CA TYR A 69 -2.01 2.06 7.06
C TYR A 69 -3.48 2.41 7.11
N GLY A 70 -3.81 3.68 6.95
CA GLY A 70 -5.18 4.15 6.76
C GLY A 70 -6.17 3.57 7.77
N ARG A 71 -7.23 2.93 7.25
CA ARG A 71 -8.28 2.28 8.05
C ARG A 71 -7.82 1.00 8.75
N SER A 72 -6.70 0.44 8.31
CA SER A 72 -6.13 -0.81 8.83
C SER A 72 -5.13 -0.61 9.97
N LEU A 73 -4.91 0.62 10.40
CA LEU A 73 -4.05 0.93 11.53
C LEU A 73 -4.81 0.77 12.85
N LEU A 74 -4.37 -0.15 13.70
CA LEU A 74 -4.94 -0.35 15.03
C LEU A 74 -4.17 0.46 16.10
N PRO A 75 -4.83 0.85 17.22
CA PRO A 75 -4.24 1.77 18.21
C PRO A 75 -2.93 1.29 18.87
N HIS A 76 -2.71 -0.02 18.94
CA HIS A 76 -1.52 -0.61 19.55
C HIS A 76 -0.32 -0.71 18.59
N GLN A 77 -0.52 -0.44 17.31
CA GLN A 77 0.48 -0.65 16.27
C GLN A 77 1.32 0.59 15.99
N HIS A 78 2.51 0.36 15.51
CA HIS A 78 3.37 1.39 14.92
C HIS A 78 2.96 1.63 13.46
N ALA A 79 2.44 2.82 13.17
CA ALA A 79 2.00 3.18 11.83
C ALA A 79 3.12 3.02 10.79
N TYR A 80 2.80 2.43 9.62
CA TYR A 80 3.70 2.24 8.47
C TYR A 80 4.88 1.29 8.73
N TYR A 81 4.88 0.57 9.85
CA TYR A 81 5.95 -0.34 10.22
C TYR A 81 5.81 -1.69 9.52
N CYS A 82 6.90 -2.17 8.93
CA CYS A 82 7.06 -3.57 8.54
C CYS A 82 8.54 -3.97 8.62
N ARG A 83 8.78 -5.27 8.77
CA ARG A 83 10.12 -5.85 8.75
C ARG A 83 10.47 -6.45 7.40
N ASP A 84 9.44 -6.88 6.64
CA ASP A 84 9.59 -7.44 5.30
C ASP A 84 8.37 -7.11 4.44
N LEU A 85 8.54 -6.91 3.12
CA LEU A 85 7.41 -6.63 2.22
C LEU A 85 6.50 -7.84 2.00
N HIS A 86 6.98 -9.07 2.25
CA HIS A 86 6.14 -10.26 2.22
C HIS A 86 5.08 -10.30 3.32
N GLU A 87 5.20 -9.47 4.37
CA GLU A 87 4.16 -9.32 5.39
C GLU A 87 2.82 -8.84 4.81
N TYR A 88 2.84 -8.16 3.65
CA TYR A 88 1.65 -7.70 2.95
C TYR A 88 1.00 -8.77 2.05
N PHE A 89 1.66 -9.91 1.81
CA PHE A 89 1.15 -10.93 0.89
C PHE A 89 -0.13 -11.59 1.36
N PRO A 90 -0.31 -11.95 2.64
CA PRO A 90 -1.57 -12.54 3.12
C PRO A 90 -2.80 -11.67 2.87
N GLU A 91 -2.62 -10.34 2.91
CA GLU A 91 -3.71 -9.39 2.67
C GLU A 91 -4.10 -9.35 1.20
N ILE A 92 -3.10 -9.39 0.32
CA ILE A 92 -3.31 -9.42 -1.13
C ILE A 92 -3.94 -10.77 -1.51
N ASP A 93 -3.50 -11.88 -0.91
CA ASP A 93 -4.11 -13.19 -1.09
C ASP A 93 -5.60 -13.16 -0.73
N ALA A 94 -5.94 -12.66 0.46
CA ALA A 94 -7.32 -12.56 0.93
C ALA A 94 -8.17 -11.63 0.04
N ALA A 95 -7.60 -10.53 -0.43
CA ALA A 95 -8.28 -9.63 -1.35
C ALA A 95 -8.56 -10.30 -2.69
N LEU A 96 -7.59 -11.01 -3.27
CA LEU A 96 -7.77 -11.72 -4.55
C LEU A 96 -8.75 -12.90 -4.43
N GLU A 97 -8.73 -13.64 -3.32
CA GLU A 97 -9.71 -14.68 -3.03
C GLU A 97 -11.12 -14.08 -2.95
N ARG A 98 -11.29 -12.94 -2.27
CA ARG A 98 -12.56 -12.23 -2.19
C ARG A 98 -13.01 -11.74 -3.57
N ILE A 99 -12.16 -11.11 -4.35
CA ILE A 99 -12.46 -10.62 -5.70
C ILE A 99 -12.92 -11.76 -6.61
N ALA A 100 -12.22 -12.89 -6.57
CA ALA A 100 -12.60 -14.07 -7.33
C ALA A 100 -13.95 -14.66 -6.86
N SER A 101 -14.20 -14.69 -5.53
CA SER A 101 -15.49 -15.18 -4.98
C SER A 101 -16.67 -14.27 -5.33
N ASP A 102 -16.42 -12.99 -5.60
CA ASP A 102 -17.40 -12.02 -6.08
C ASP A 102 -17.71 -12.21 -7.59
N GLY A 103 -17.11 -13.24 -8.26
CA GLY A 103 -17.36 -13.60 -9.66
C GLY A 103 -16.42 -12.95 -10.67
N ASN A 104 -15.35 -12.29 -10.23
CA ASN A 104 -14.40 -11.65 -11.15
C ASN A 104 -13.35 -12.66 -11.63
N THR A 105 -13.15 -12.74 -12.95
CA THR A 105 -12.20 -13.67 -13.60
C THR A 105 -11.05 -12.96 -14.31
N ASP A 106 -11.19 -11.67 -14.62
CA ASP A 106 -10.17 -10.84 -15.25
C ASP A 106 -9.68 -9.75 -14.27
N ILE A 107 -8.63 -10.07 -13.53
CA ILE A 107 -8.14 -9.24 -12.41
C ILE A 107 -6.86 -8.50 -12.80
N THR A 108 -6.88 -7.18 -12.67
CA THR A 108 -5.71 -6.31 -12.80
C THR A 108 -5.21 -5.90 -11.41
N LEU A 109 -3.94 -6.16 -11.12
CA LEU A 109 -3.27 -5.64 -9.92
C LEU A 109 -2.60 -4.30 -10.27
N LEU A 110 -3.06 -3.21 -9.64
CA LEU A 110 -2.57 -1.86 -9.85
C LEU A 110 -1.84 -1.37 -8.60
N GLY A 111 -0.54 -1.12 -8.70
CA GLY A 111 0.26 -0.62 -7.59
C GLY A 111 0.82 0.78 -7.82
N HIS A 112 0.72 1.66 -6.82
CA HIS A 112 1.30 2.99 -6.84
C HIS A 112 2.51 3.09 -5.90
N SER A 113 3.62 3.65 -6.36
CA SER A 113 4.82 3.93 -5.56
C SER A 113 5.32 2.67 -4.83
N THR A 114 5.33 2.63 -3.49
CA THR A 114 5.66 1.44 -2.68
C THR A 114 4.69 0.29 -2.96
N GLY A 115 3.39 0.58 -3.16
CA GLY A 115 2.42 -0.42 -3.60
C GLY A 115 2.78 -1.03 -4.95
N GLY A 116 3.43 -0.28 -5.85
CA GLY A 116 3.96 -0.79 -7.10
C GLY A 116 5.13 -1.77 -6.91
N LEU A 117 6.02 -1.51 -5.95
CA LEU A 117 7.08 -2.45 -5.57
C LEU A 117 6.47 -3.74 -4.98
N ILE A 118 5.50 -3.60 -4.07
CA ILE A 118 4.80 -4.75 -3.45
C ILE A 118 4.06 -5.56 -4.52
N ALA A 119 3.34 -4.90 -5.43
CA ALA A 119 2.61 -5.55 -6.51
C ALA A 119 3.52 -6.34 -7.46
N ALA A 120 4.70 -5.80 -7.80
CA ALA A 120 5.68 -6.48 -8.64
C ALA A 120 6.25 -7.72 -7.93
N LEU A 121 6.61 -7.61 -6.64
CA LEU A 121 7.06 -8.75 -5.83
C LEU A 121 5.96 -9.82 -5.72
N TYR A 122 4.73 -9.38 -5.46
CA TYR A 122 3.60 -10.28 -5.34
C TYR A 122 3.31 -11.03 -6.64
N ALA A 123 3.35 -10.35 -7.78
CA ALA A 123 3.16 -10.99 -9.09
C ALA A 123 4.21 -12.08 -9.37
N ALA A 124 5.42 -11.95 -8.82
CA ALA A 124 6.48 -12.95 -8.94
C ALA A 124 6.34 -14.10 -7.92
N GLN A 125 5.90 -13.82 -6.68
CA GLN A 125 6.09 -14.72 -5.54
C GLN A 125 4.81 -14.99 -4.73
N GLY A 126 3.72 -14.24 -4.94
CA GLY A 126 2.47 -14.36 -4.20
C GLY A 126 1.79 -15.71 -4.40
N ARG A 127 1.07 -16.19 -3.37
CA ARG A 127 0.34 -17.48 -3.42
C ARG A 127 -0.75 -17.46 -4.47
N GLU A 128 -1.56 -16.40 -4.48
CA GLU A 128 -2.70 -16.24 -5.37
C GLU A 128 -2.36 -15.48 -6.67
N ARG A 129 -1.06 -15.31 -6.99
CA ARG A 129 -0.60 -14.55 -8.16
C ARG A 129 -1.19 -15.01 -9.50
N MET A 130 -1.56 -16.27 -9.60
CA MET A 130 -2.18 -16.84 -10.82
C MET A 130 -3.58 -16.29 -11.11
N LYS A 131 -4.22 -15.63 -10.13
CA LYS A 131 -5.48 -14.90 -10.33
C LYS A 131 -5.27 -13.53 -10.98
N VAL A 132 -4.03 -13.04 -11.03
CA VAL A 132 -3.69 -11.73 -11.60
C VAL A 132 -3.42 -11.90 -13.10
N ASN A 133 -4.28 -11.32 -13.93
CA ASN A 133 -4.15 -11.36 -15.40
C ASN A 133 -3.27 -10.24 -15.93
N ARG A 134 -3.27 -9.07 -15.25
CA ARG A 134 -2.47 -7.90 -15.63
C ARG A 134 -1.86 -7.23 -14.42
N LEU A 135 -0.65 -6.72 -14.59
CA LEU A 135 0.05 -5.89 -13.62
C LEU A 135 0.23 -4.48 -14.19
N VAL A 136 -0.28 -3.49 -13.46
CA VAL A 136 -0.11 -2.07 -13.80
C VAL A 136 0.68 -1.38 -12.69
N LEU A 137 1.76 -0.70 -13.05
CA LEU A 137 2.67 -0.06 -12.10
C LEU A 137 2.69 1.45 -12.35
N ASN A 138 2.16 2.21 -11.39
CA ASN A 138 2.20 3.66 -11.42
C ASN A 138 3.34 4.18 -10.54
N SER A 139 4.40 4.70 -11.17
CA SER A 139 5.58 5.26 -10.47
C SER A 139 6.16 4.31 -9.40
N PRO A 140 6.44 3.03 -9.71
CA PRO A 140 6.85 2.04 -8.73
C PRO A 140 8.16 2.43 -8.05
N PHE A 141 8.26 2.16 -6.74
CA PHE A 141 9.43 2.55 -5.94
C PHE A 141 10.57 1.52 -6.04
N PHE A 142 11.11 1.33 -7.25
CA PHE A 142 12.19 0.36 -7.54
C PHE A 142 13.58 0.81 -7.12
N ALA A 143 13.76 2.08 -6.78
CA ALA A 143 15.03 2.57 -6.28
C ALA A 143 14.83 3.77 -5.33
N PHE A 144 15.72 3.91 -4.34
CA PHE A 144 15.79 5.12 -3.55
C PHE A 144 16.33 6.28 -4.39
N ASN A 145 15.52 7.34 -4.53
CA ASN A 145 15.95 8.59 -5.16
C ASN A 145 16.75 9.43 -4.17
N VAL A 146 17.94 8.95 -3.80
CA VAL A 146 18.86 9.63 -2.87
C VAL A 146 20.28 9.52 -3.41
N GLY A 147 21.15 10.45 -3.00
CA GLY A 147 22.56 10.43 -3.41
C GLY A 147 23.24 9.07 -3.11
N TRP A 148 24.25 8.73 -3.91
CA TRP A 148 24.91 7.42 -3.89
C TRP A 148 25.39 7.00 -2.49
N PHE A 149 25.94 7.94 -1.69
CA PHE A 149 26.41 7.68 -0.34
C PHE A 149 25.27 7.21 0.59
N LYS A 150 24.11 7.89 0.57
CA LYS A 150 22.95 7.49 1.35
C LYS A 150 22.46 6.10 0.93
N ARG A 151 22.42 5.83 -0.38
CA ARG A 151 21.98 4.55 -0.92
C ARG A 151 22.96 3.41 -0.62
N ALA A 152 24.27 3.67 -0.74
CA ALA A 152 25.31 2.65 -0.61
C ALA A 152 25.73 2.41 0.86
N VAL A 153 25.59 3.39 1.74
CA VAL A 153 26.09 3.30 3.12
C VAL A 153 24.98 3.48 4.15
N ALA A 154 24.24 4.62 4.10
CA ALA A 154 23.31 4.95 5.19
C ALA A 154 22.10 4.00 5.24
N VAL A 155 21.52 3.64 4.09
CA VAL A 155 20.38 2.70 4.04
C VAL A 155 20.77 1.28 4.50
N PRO A 156 21.89 0.68 4.03
CA PRO A 156 22.38 -0.59 4.56
C PRO A 156 22.70 -0.56 6.05
N ALA A 157 23.32 0.51 6.55
CA ALA A 157 23.64 0.67 7.97
C ALA A 157 22.35 0.76 8.83
N ALA A 158 21.36 1.53 8.39
CA ALA A 158 20.06 1.61 9.05
C ALA A 158 19.34 0.24 9.04
N ALA A 159 19.38 -0.46 7.91
CA ALA A 159 18.81 -1.81 7.78
C ALA A 159 19.51 -2.84 8.70
N TRP A 160 20.83 -2.72 8.88
CA TRP A 160 21.57 -3.56 9.83
C TRP A 160 21.21 -3.20 11.28
N LEU A 161 21.19 -1.91 11.61
CA LEU A 161 20.86 -1.43 12.97
C LEU A 161 19.44 -1.85 13.39
N SER A 162 18.50 -1.93 12.45
CA SER A 162 17.12 -2.37 12.73
C SER A 162 17.01 -3.80 13.28
N ARG A 163 18.05 -4.64 13.10
CA ARG A 163 18.11 -5.99 13.68
C ARG A 163 18.30 -5.95 15.20
N LEU A 164 19.00 -4.93 15.70
CA LEU A 164 19.24 -4.73 17.13
C LEU A 164 18.17 -3.84 17.76
N MET A 165 17.69 -2.87 17.01
CA MET A 165 16.71 -1.87 17.43
C MET A 165 15.56 -1.82 16.43
N PRO A 166 14.60 -2.79 16.44
CA PRO A 166 13.59 -2.94 15.39
C PRO A 166 12.70 -1.71 15.22
N TYR A 167 12.40 -0.99 16.28
CA TYR A 167 11.56 0.22 16.22
C TYR A 167 12.36 1.53 16.13
N ALA A 168 13.68 1.45 15.92
CA ALA A 168 14.46 2.66 15.66
C ALA A 168 13.96 3.37 14.41
N ALA A 169 13.69 4.65 14.56
CA ALA A 169 13.12 5.47 13.52
C ALA A 169 13.76 6.85 13.48
N LYS A 170 13.82 7.42 12.30
CA LYS A 170 14.05 8.85 12.12
C LYS A 170 12.71 9.53 11.85
N ARG A 171 12.50 10.72 12.39
CA ARG A 171 11.34 11.53 12.01
C ARG A 171 11.45 11.85 10.52
N ASN A 172 10.49 11.38 9.74
CA ASN A 172 10.45 11.68 8.32
C ASN A 172 9.82 13.07 8.15
N GLU A 173 10.62 14.00 7.71
CA GLU A 173 10.15 15.28 7.23
C GLU A 173 9.76 15.11 5.76
N LEU A 174 8.54 14.59 5.51
CA LEU A 174 7.95 14.78 4.20
C LEU A 174 7.99 16.27 3.88
N SER A 175 8.46 16.60 2.69
CA SER A 175 8.44 18.01 2.27
C SER A 175 7.04 18.56 2.51
N PRO A 176 6.90 19.67 3.28
CA PRO A 176 5.60 20.33 3.45
C PRO A 176 4.92 20.64 2.12
N LEU A 177 5.72 20.81 1.07
CA LEU A 177 5.25 21.05 -0.29
C LEU A 177 4.42 19.88 -0.85
N TYR A 178 4.75 18.64 -0.46
CA TYR A 178 3.97 17.47 -0.92
C TYR A 178 2.52 17.55 -0.44
N TYR A 179 2.29 17.79 0.85
CA TYR A 179 0.94 17.94 1.39
C TYR A 179 0.21 19.15 0.76
N VAL A 180 0.92 20.28 0.68
CA VAL A 180 0.39 21.53 0.10
C VAL A 180 -0.05 21.35 -1.35
N SER A 181 0.71 20.59 -2.13
CA SER A 181 0.42 20.34 -3.55
C SER A 181 -0.70 19.32 -3.79
N VAL A 182 -1.08 18.55 -2.78
CA VAL A 182 -2.06 17.45 -2.94
C VAL A 182 -3.41 17.80 -2.30
N HIS A 183 -3.42 18.41 -1.10
CA HIS A 183 -4.65 18.62 -0.35
C HIS A 183 -5.43 19.85 -0.81
N ARG A 184 -6.77 19.68 -1.02
CA ARG A 184 -7.68 20.73 -1.52
C ARG A 184 -7.75 21.97 -0.64
N SER A 185 -7.61 21.84 0.69
CA SER A 185 -7.59 23.00 1.60
C SER A 185 -6.36 23.89 1.42
N MET A 186 -5.41 23.49 0.58
CA MET A 186 -4.18 24.22 0.26
C MET A 186 -4.15 24.55 -1.25
N LYS A 187 -3.20 23.95 -2.00
CA LYS A 187 -3.03 24.19 -3.45
C LYS A 187 -3.28 22.93 -4.28
N GLY A 188 -3.74 21.85 -3.65
CA GLY A 188 -4.04 20.57 -4.32
C GLY A 188 -5.50 20.44 -4.72
N GLU A 189 -5.82 19.34 -5.35
CA GLU A 189 -7.16 19.03 -5.87
C GLU A 189 -7.89 17.95 -5.06
N TRP A 190 -7.17 17.24 -4.16
CA TRP A 190 -7.68 16.06 -3.48
C TRP A 190 -8.10 16.35 -2.05
N ASP A 191 -9.18 15.72 -1.64
CA ASP A 191 -9.66 15.75 -0.25
C ASP A 191 -9.38 14.38 0.39
N PHE A 192 -8.69 14.38 1.54
CA PHE A 192 -8.39 13.19 2.30
C PHE A 192 -8.32 13.49 3.80
N ASP A 193 -8.51 12.47 4.64
CA ASP A 193 -8.47 12.62 6.09
C ASP A 193 -7.02 12.79 6.59
N PRO A 194 -6.67 13.95 7.18
CA PRO A 194 -5.32 14.19 7.71
C PRO A 194 -4.93 13.26 8.87
N ARG A 195 -5.90 12.58 9.50
CA ARG A 195 -5.64 11.59 10.55
C ARG A 195 -5.08 10.30 9.95
N LEU A 196 -5.54 9.93 8.75
CA LEU A 196 -5.11 8.73 8.03
C LEU A 196 -3.88 8.98 7.14
N LYS A 197 -3.67 10.25 6.72
CA LYS A 197 -2.51 10.70 5.95
C LYS A 197 -1.93 11.97 6.57
N PRO A 198 -1.14 11.85 7.65
CA PRO A 198 -0.68 13.00 8.40
C PRO A 198 0.31 13.87 7.61
N ARG A 199 0.23 15.18 7.84
CA ARG A 199 1.05 16.19 7.17
C ARG A 199 2.53 16.12 7.55
N GLN A 200 2.83 15.76 8.81
CA GLN A 200 4.17 15.79 9.39
C GLN A 200 4.34 14.74 10.49
N GLY A 201 5.59 14.50 10.86
CA GLY A 201 5.89 13.73 12.07
C GLY A 201 5.80 12.22 11.90
N VAL A 202 5.73 11.74 10.69
CA VAL A 202 5.65 10.30 10.42
C VAL A 202 7.01 9.64 10.67
N PRO A 203 7.07 8.57 11.49
CA PRO A 203 8.32 7.86 11.71
C PRO A 203 8.75 7.13 10.44
N LEU A 204 10.02 7.29 10.06
CA LEU A 204 10.67 6.45 9.06
C LEU A 204 11.48 5.38 9.79
N TYR A 205 10.91 4.19 9.92
CA TYR A 205 11.55 3.08 10.59
C TYR A 205 12.72 2.50 9.79
N PHE A 206 13.80 2.18 10.46
CA PHE A 206 14.96 1.55 9.83
C PHE A 206 14.64 0.13 9.34
N ALA A 207 13.74 -0.58 10.02
CA ALA A 207 13.23 -1.87 9.54
C ALA A 207 12.53 -1.73 8.18
N TRP A 208 11.68 -0.71 8.01
CA TRP A 208 11.01 -0.43 6.74
C TRP A 208 12.03 -0.12 5.62
N LEU A 209 13.07 0.68 5.89
CA LEU A 209 14.15 0.91 4.92
C LEU A 209 14.83 -0.39 4.50
N GLY A 210 15.05 -1.29 5.46
CA GLY A 210 15.60 -2.63 5.19
C GLY A 210 14.67 -3.50 4.35
N ALA A 211 13.37 -3.49 4.66
CA ALA A 211 12.35 -4.21 3.91
C ALA A 211 12.27 -3.74 2.45
N ILE A 212 12.20 -2.42 2.23
CA ILE A 212 12.22 -1.84 0.88
C ILE A 212 13.49 -2.23 0.13
N ARG A 213 14.66 -2.09 0.77
CA ARG A 213 15.92 -2.43 0.11
C ARG A 213 15.97 -3.90 -0.31
N ARG A 214 15.53 -4.82 0.54
CA ARG A 214 15.44 -6.24 0.16
C ARG A 214 14.47 -6.45 -1.00
N GLY A 215 13.27 -5.88 -0.91
CA GLY A 215 12.30 -5.95 -2.00
C GLY A 215 12.84 -5.45 -3.33
N GLN A 216 13.56 -4.33 -3.33
CA GLN A 216 14.20 -3.78 -4.55
C GLN A 216 15.30 -4.68 -5.13
N HIS A 217 15.89 -5.57 -4.34
CA HIS A 217 16.89 -6.54 -4.81
C HIS A 217 16.27 -7.84 -5.36
N HIS A 218 14.98 -8.07 -5.11
CA HIS A 218 14.27 -9.28 -5.56
C HIS A 218 13.46 -9.06 -6.85
N ILE A 219 13.52 -7.86 -7.41
CA ILE A 219 12.99 -7.50 -8.72
C ILE A 219 14.15 -7.32 -9.71
#